data_ad6df6ac1177500412d030c60614aa6e
#
_entry.id   ad6df6ac1177500412d030c60614aa6e
#
_cell.length_a   1.000
_cell.length_b   1.000
_cell.length_c   1.000
_cell.angle_alpha   90.00
_cell.angle_beta   90.00
_cell.angle_gamma   90.00
#
_symmetry.space_group_name_H-M   'P 1'
#
loop_
_entity.id
_entity.type
_entity.pdbx_description
1 polymer ?
#
loop_
_entity_poly.entity_id
_entity_poly.type
_entity_poly.pdbx_seq_one_letter_code
_entity_poly.pdbx_strand_id
1 'polypeptide(L)'
;MKTTRRSVLMGAAATMTTGGQFSLISPSLAAAPPAGKQAPGFYRYKVGDYELTQIVDGSFTLQSLDGFVTNADKAAVNAALEAAYMPRDQLTVVFNPMVVNTGSKLILIDSGYGAAGPKTAGQLQANMAAAGIDPKAIDIVVISHLHPDHINGLVGADAGIAFPNAEIKMPAQDVAYWMDDGNMSRAPAGRLADYFKNARRVMGVVSSKVTKYEWDKEVAPGITAFATVGHTPGHTSFVIASGSGRLLVQSDVTNHPALFVRNPGWSAVFDIDGPKAIETRRKFYDMAVAEKSLIAGFHYPFPSLGHAEKDGTSYRLVPIAWNPSI
;
A
#
# COMPACT_ATOMS: atom_id res chain seq x y z
N MET A 1 -50.81 -0.66 -20.39
CA MET A 1 -50.41 -1.82 -19.57
C MET A 1 -49.01 -2.24 -20.02
N LYS A 2 -48.01 -2.12 -19.12
CA LYS A 2 -46.63 -2.54 -19.43
C LYS A 2 -46.50 -4.00 -19.05
N THR A 3 -46.39 -4.90 -20.01
CA THR A 3 -46.11 -6.32 -19.81
C THR A 3 -44.65 -6.49 -19.36
N THR A 4 -44.44 -7.05 -18.16
CA THR A 4 -43.12 -7.35 -17.65
C THR A 4 -42.69 -8.75 -18.12
N ARG A 5 -41.38 -8.98 -18.30
CA ARG A 5 -40.79 -10.25 -18.76
C ARG A 5 -41.19 -11.50 -17.97
N ARG A 6 -41.83 -11.34 -16.78
CA ARG A 6 -42.36 -12.42 -15.94
C ARG A 6 -43.73 -12.99 -16.47
N SER A 7 -44.45 -12.24 -17.30
CA SER A 7 -45.78 -12.65 -17.72
C SER A 7 -45.79 -13.57 -18.97
N VAL A 8 -44.62 -13.78 -19.58
CA VAL A 8 -44.50 -14.60 -20.82
C VAL A 8 -44.24 -16.09 -20.51
N LEU A 9 -43.86 -16.44 -19.27
CA LEU A 9 -43.49 -17.82 -18.91
C LEU A 9 -44.62 -18.66 -18.29
N MET A 10 -45.83 -18.11 -18.15
CA MET A 10 -46.99 -18.85 -17.58
C MET A 10 -48.08 -19.25 -18.62
N GLY A 11 -47.80 -19.10 -19.91
CA GLY A 11 -48.83 -19.30 -20.93
C GLY A 11 -48.72 -20.56 -21.80
N ALA A 12 -47.88 -21.52 -21.45
CA ALA A 12 -47.69 -22.73 -22.25
C ALA A 12 -47.81 -24.03 -21.43
N ALA A 13 -48.93 -24.24 -20.79
CA ALA A 13 -49.24 -25.53 -20.18
C ALA A 13 -50.74 -25.84 -20.31
N ALA A 14 -51.20 -26.21 -21.49
CA ALA A 14 -52.39 -27.01 -21.67
C ALA A 14 -52.38 -27.68 -23.07
N THR A 15 -52.54 -29.00 -23.03
CA THR A 15 -52.81 -29.99 -24.07
C THR A 15 -51.63 -30.59 -24.81
N MET A 16 -51.24 -31.81 -24.31
CA MET A 16 -51.15 -33.02 -25.13
C MET A 16 -50.92 -34.26 -24.23
N THR A 17 -51.96 -35.10 -24.15
CA THR A 17 -51.89 -36.46 -23.63
C THR A 17 -51.38 -37.38 -24.73
N THR A 18 -50.15 -37.85 -24.67
CA THR A 18 -49.67 -39.14 -25.20
C THR A 18 -48.41 -39.52 -24.46
N GLY A 19 -48.29 -40.78 -24.00
CA GLY A 19 -47.27 -41.31 -23.10
C GLY A 19 -45.84 -41.16 -23.61
N GLY A 20 -45.18 -40.14 -23.11
CA GLY A 20 -43.73 -39.95 -23.18
C GLY A 20 -43.23 -39.72 -21.78
N GLN A 21 -42.17 -40.43 -21.35
CA GLN A 21 -41.48 -40.14 -20.11
C GLN A 21 -40.94 -38.71 -20.17
N PHE A 22 -41.63 -37.78 -19.54
CA PHE A 22 -41.07 -36.46 -19.29
C PHE A 22 -39.99 -36.59 -18.24
N SER A 23 -38.73 -36.62 -18.67
CA SER A 23 -37.62 -36.28 -17.79
C SER A 23 -37.84 -34.87 -17.24
N LEU A 24 -38.21 -34.76 -15.98
CA LEU A 24 -38.24 -33.49 -15.28
C LEU A 24 -36.81 -32.92 -15.36
N ILE A 25 -36.58 -31.97 -16.26
CA ILE A 25 -35.39 -31.16 -16.22
C ILE A 25 -35.48 -30.33 -14.96
N SER A 26 -34.84 -30.81 -13.88
CA SER A 26 -34.62 -29.99 -12.70
C SER A 26 -33.98 -28.67 -13.15
N PRO A 27 -34.51 -27.50 -12.75
CA PRO A 27 -33.83 -26.26 -13.06
C PRO A 27 -32.43 -26.35 -12.48
N SER A 28 -31.43 -26.36 -13.34
CA SER A 28 -30.07 -26.25 -12.91
C SER A 28 -29.95 -24.92 -12.17
N LEU A 29 -29.76 -24.96 -10.86
CA LEU A 29 -29.36 -23.82 -10.06
C LEU A 29 -27.92 -23.50 -10.48
N ALA A 30 -27.78 -22.79 -11.58
CA ALA A 30 -26.48 -22.38 -12.16
C ALA A 30 -25.85 -21.21 -11.39
N ALA A 31 -26.08 -21.08 -10.09
CA ALA A 31 -25.43 -20.10 -9.26
C ALA A 31 -24.31 -20.80 -8.48
N ALA A 32 -23.05 -20.54 -8.91
CA ALA A 32 -21.92 -20.88 -8.06
C ALA A 32 -22.04 -20.11 -6.74
N PRO A 33 -21.71 -20.72 -5.59
CA PRO A 33 -21.71 -20.01 -4.31
C PRO A 33 -20.72 -18.83 -4.38
N PRO A 34 -20.99 -17.72 -3.66
CA PRO A 34 -20.06 -16.60 -3.59
C PRO A 34 -18.66 -17.09 -3.20
N ALA A 35 -17.62 -16.58 -3.85
CA ALA A 35 -16.23 -16.96 -3.56
C ALA A 35 -15.80 -16.60 -2.13
N GLY A 36 -16.45 -15.60 -1.52
CA GLY A 36 -16.20 -15.17 -0.14
C GLY A 36 -14.85 -14.50 0.11
N LYS A 37 -14.01 -14.39 -0.92
CA LYS A 37 -12.69 -13.76 -0.85
C LYS A 37 -12.33 -13.12 -2.20
N GLN A 38 -11.46 -12.13 -2.16
CA GLN A 38 -10.84 -11.55 -3.37
C GLN A 38 -9.80 -12.51 -3.98
N ALA A 39 -9.48 -12.26 -5.26
CA ALA A 39 -8.30 -12.83 -5.88
C ALA A 39 -7.02 -12.40 -5.11
N PRO A 40 -5.90 -13.15 -5.23
CA PRO A 40 -4.63 -12.74 -4.63
C PRO A 40 -4.22 -11.33 -5.05
N GLY A 41 -3.82 -10.51 -4.08
CA GLY A 41 -3.49 -9.11 -4.26
C GLY A 41 -2.05 -8.90 -4.73
N PHE A 42 -1.76 -9.18 -6.00
CA PHE A 42 -0.48 -8.79 -6.59
C PHE A 42 -0.65 -8.33 -8.04
N TYR A 43 0.24 -7.43 -8.48
CA TYR A 43 0.30 -6.92 -9.84
C TYR A 43 1.75 -6.78 -10.30
N ARG A 44 2.07 -7.30 -11.49
CA ARG A 44 3.42 -7.25 -12.08
C ARG A 44 3.51 -6.23 -13.19
N TYR A 45 4.68 -5.61 -13.30
CA TYR A 45 5.02 -4.66 -14.34
C TYR A 45 6.55 -4.55 -14.47
N LYS A 46 7.02 -3.89 -15.52
CA LYS A 46 8.45 -3.67 -15.76
C LYS A 46 8.84 -2.21 -15.58
N VAL A 47 10.07 -2.03 -15.10
CA VAL A 47 10.81 -0.76 -15.12
C VAL A 47 12.16 -1.07 -15.75
N GLY A 48 12.31 -0.74 -17.05
CA GLY A 48 13.45 -1.21 -17.82
C GLY A 48 13.51 -2.74 -17.84
N ASP A 49 14.65 -3.30 -17.42
CA ASP A 49 14.88 -4.75 -17.35
C ASP A 49 14.38 -5.39 -16.04
N TYR A 50 14.00 -4.56 -15.04
CA TYR A 50 13.52 -5.06 -13.77
C TYR A 50 12.05 -5.44 -13.83
N GLU A 51 11.71 -6.58 -13.21
CA GLU A 51 10.33 -6.98 -12.96
C GLU A 51 9.95 -6.59 -11.53
N LEU A 52 8.90 -5.81 -11.41
CA LEU A 52 8.36 -5.36 -10.14
C LEU A 52 7.04 -6.06 -9.85
N THR A 53 6.83 -6.45 -8.61
CA THR A 53 5.57 -7.02 -8.14
C THR A 53 5.06 -6.19 -6.97
N GLN A 54 3.98 -5.43 -7.22
CA GLN A 54 3.24 -4.78 -6.15
C GLN A 54 2.42 -5.84 -5.42
N ILE A 55 2.49 -5.89 -4.09
CA ILE A 55 1.83 -6.93 -3.29
C ILE A 55 1.00 -6.26 -2.20
N VAL A 56 -0.26 -6.69 -2.06
CA VAL A 56 -1.13 -6.21 -0.99
C VAL A 56 -0.83 -6.99 0.30
N ASP A 57 -0.43 -6.28 1.37
CA ASP A 57 -0.40 -6.87 2.72
C ASP A 57 -1.78 -6.89 3.37
N GLY A 58 -2.68 -6.03 2.92
CA GLY A 58 -4.04 -5.91 3.43
C GLY A 58 -4.51 -4.47 3.49
N SER A 59 -5.45 -4.22 4.39
CA SER A 59 -6.03 -2.88 4.56
C SER A 59 -6.49 -2.66 6.00
N PHE A 60 -6.71 -1.40 6.32
CA PHE A 60 -7.40 -0.99 7.54
C PHE A 60 -8.45 0.06 7.21
N THR A 61 -9.66 -0.09 7.74
CA THR A 61 -10.73 0.88 7.55
C THR A 61 -10.93 1.72 8.80
N LEU A 62 -10.65 3.01 8.69
CA LEU A 62 -11.01 4.03 9.68
C LEU A 62 -12.52 4.28 9.58
N GLN A 63 -13.25 4.09 10.69
CA GLN A 63 -14.70 4.30 10.77
C GLN A 63 -15.08 5.72 11.18
N SER A 64 -14.11 6.56 11.54
CA SER A 64 -14.20 7.98 11.73
C SER A 64 -12.89 8.63 11.32
N LEU A 65 -12.99 9.79 10.70
CA LEU A 65 -11.84 10.62 10.31
C LEU A 65 -11.69 11.87 11.20
N ASP A 66 -12.30 11.87 12.38
CA ASP A 66 -12.13 12.96 13.35
C ASP A 66 -10.64 13.07 13.74
N GLY A 67 -10.05 14.22 13.43
CA GLY A 67 -8.62 14.48 13.67
C GLY A 67 -7.64 13.73 12.78
N PHE A 68 -8.10 12.98 11.77
CA PHE A 68 -7.21 12.29 10.81
C PHE A 68 -6.41 13.28 9.97
N VAL A 69 -7.07 14.33 9.49
CA VAL A 69 -6.42 15.52 8.91
C VAL A 69 -6.36 16.59 10.00
N THR A 70 -5.14 16.97 10.40
CA THR A 70 -4.94 17.79 11.60
C THR A 70 -5.19 19.28 11.39
N ASN A 71 -5.19 19.72 10.13
CA ASN A 71 -5.32 21.14 9.73
C ASN A 71 -6.45 21.40 8.72
N ALA A 72 -7.47 20.54 8.70
CA ALA A 72 -8.70 20.75 7.97
C ALA A 72 -9.90 20.30 8.81
N ASP A 73 -11.03 20.97 8.64
CA ASP A 73 -12.27 20.58 9.32
C ASP A 73 -12.92 19.34 8.71
N LYS A 74 -13.79 18.69 9.47
CA LYS A 74 -14.49 17.48 9.05
C LYS A 74 -15.34 17.67 7.79
N ALA A 75 -15.90 18.87 7.59
CA ALA A 75 -16.73 19.17 6.41
C ALA A 75 -15.87 19.17 5.14
N ALA A 76 -14.69 19.80 5.18
CA ALA A 76 -13.75 19.81 4.07
C ALA A 76 -13.22 18.40 3.74
N VAL A 77 -12.88 17.60 4.77
CA VAL A 77 -12.46 16.21 4.60
C VAL A 77 -13.56 15.38 3.93
N ASN A 78 -14.80 15.51 4.41
CA ASN A 78 -15.93 14.80 3.80
C ASN A 78 -16.22 15.26 2.37
N ALA A 79 -16.10 16.54 2.06
CA ALA A 79 -16.26 17.05 0.69
C ALA A 79 -15.19 16.46 -0.25
N ALA A 80 -13.96 16.30 0.22
CA ALA A 80 -12.89 15.66 -0.57
C ALA A 80 -13.15 14.17 -0.82
N LEU A 81 -13.70 13.44 0.18
CA LEU A 81 -14.10 12.04 0.01
C LEU A 81 -15.25 11.91 -1.00
N GLU A 82 -16.30 12.75 -0.87
CA GLU A 82 -17.43 12.75 -1.80
C GLU A 82 -17.01 13.08 -3.23
N ALA A 83 -16.09 14.03 -3.42
CA ALA A 83 -15.54 14.36 -4.73
C ALA A 83 -14.72 13.19 -5.35
N ALA A 84 -14.30 12.23 -4.52
CA ALA A 84 -13.64 10.98 -4.94
C ALA A 84 -14.60 9.77 -4.96
N TYR A 85 -15.91 10.00 -4.84
CA TYR A 85 -16.96 8.95 -4.76
C TYR A 85 -16.75 7.97 -3.60
N MET A 86 -16.18 8.43 -2.50
CA MET A 86 -15.93 7.64 -1.30
C MET A 86 -16.97 7.91 -0.21
N PRO A 87 -17.21 6.96 0.70
CA PRO A 87 -18.09 7.18 1.84
C PRO A 87 -17.62 8.35 2.71
N ARG A 88 -18.58 9.08 3.27
CA ARG A 88 -18.29 10.14 4.25
C ARG A 88 -17.73 9.52 5.53
N ASP A 89 -16.80 10.23 6.16
CA ASP A 89 -16.24 9.89 7.47
C ASP A 89 -15.67 8.47 7.59
N GLN A 90 -15.32 7.86 6.45
CA GLN A 90 -14.74 6.52 6.39
C GLN A 90 -13.61 6.49 5.37
N LEU A 91 -12.50 5.85 5.71
CA LEU A 91 -11.36 5.69 4.81
C LEU A 91 -10.76 4.29 4.94
N THR A 92 -10.69 3.57 3.84
CA THR A 92 -9.91 2.33 3.77
C THR A 92 -8.51 2.65 3.29
N VAL A 93 -7.53 2.41 4.14
CA VAL A 93 -6.10 2.55 3.84
C VAL A 93 -5.56 1.16 3.51
N VAL A 94 -4.94 1.01 2.36
CA VAL A 94 -4.31 -0.23 1.90
C VAL A 94 -2.82 -0.20 2.16
N PHE A 95 -2.18 -1.36 2.24
CA PHE A 95 -0.74 -1.53 2.48
C PHE A 95 -0.16 -2.33 1.32
N ASN A 96 0.75 -1.72 0.57
CA ASN A 96 1.26 -2.25 -0.68
C ASN A 96 2.79 -2.31 -0.70
N PRO A 97 3.43 -3.25 0.01
CA PRO A 97 4.84 -3.57 -0.21
C PRO A 97 5.14 -3.94 -1.65
N MET A 98 6.40 -3.83 -2.04
CA MET A 98 6.83 -4.09 -3.42
C MET A 98 8.03 -5.03 -3.45
N VAL A 99 8.02 -6.04 -4.32
CA VAL A 99 9.19 -6.84 -4.66
C VAL A 99 9.77 -6.38 -5.98
N VAL A 100 11.08 -6.15 -6.01
CA VAL A 100 11.87 -5.81 -7.21
C VAL A 100 12.78 -7.00 -7.53
N ASN A 101 12.58 -7.60 -8.69
CA ASN A 101 13.46 -8.61 -9.25
C ASN A 101 14.39 -7.94 -10.27
N THR A 102 15.68 -7.85 -9.95
CA THR A 102 16.71 -7.26 -10.82
C THR A 102 17.32 -8.28 -11.78
N GLY A 103 16.88 -9.55 -11.75
CA GLY A 103 17.51 -10.68 -12.43
C GLY A 103 18.67 -11.31 -11.64
N SER A 104 19.25 -10.59 -10.69
CA SER A 104 20.34 -11.08 -9.83
C SER A 104 20.01 -11.02 -8.34
N LYS A 105 19.04 -10.19 -7.94
CA LYS A 105 18.57 -9.99 -6.57
C LYS A 105 17.06 -9.84 -6.50
N LEU A 106 16.46 -10.41 -5.45
CA LEU A 106 15.10 -10.13 -5.04
C LEU A 106 15.12 -9.15 -3.85
N ILE A 107 14.51 -7.98 -4.04
CA ILE A 107 14.53 -6.89 -3.07
C ILE A 107 13.09 -6.59 -2.67
N LEU A 108 12.78 -6.62 -1.38
CA LEU A 108 11.49 -6.20 -0.84
C LEU A 108 11.59 -4.77 -0.33
N ILE A 109 10.70 -3.88 -0.75
CA ILE A 109 10.56 -2.52 -0.21
C ILE A 109 9.35 -2.52 0.72
N ASP A 110 9.61 -2.25 2.00
CA ASP A 110 8.72 -2.34 3.14
C ASP A 110 8.11 -3.74 3.36
N SER A 111 7.64 -4.04 4.56
CA SER A 111 7.28 -5.42 4.94
C SER A 111 5.83 -5.60 5.38
N GLY A 112 5.02 -4.55 5.36
CA GLY A 112 3.64 -4.63 5.83
C GLY A 112 3.51 -4.75 7.35
N TYR A 113 2.29 -5.00 7.80
CA TYR A 113 1.96 -5.16 9.24
C TYR A 113 2.32 -6.53 9.82
N GLY A 114 2.42 -7.55 8.98
CA GLY A 114 2.59 -8.93 9.46
C GLY A 114 1.53 -9.36 10.46
N ALA A 115 1.87 -10.29 11.35
CA ALA A 115 0.95 -10.84 12.35
C ALA A 115 0.53 -9.83 13.45
N ALA A 116 1.21 -8.70 13.58
CA ALA A 116 0.93 -7.67 14.60
C ALA A 116 -0.08 -6.61 14.13
N GLY A 117 -0.59 -6.73 12.92
CA GLY A 117 -1.54 -5.80 12.31
C GLY A 117 -3.00 -6.07 12.63
N PRO A 118 -3.90 -5.26 12.07
CA PRO A 118 -5.33 -5.54 12.10
C PRO A 118 -5.65 -6.87 11.40
N LYS A 119 -6.76 -7.50 11.74
CA LYS A 119 -7.16 -8.81 11.14
C LYS A 119 -7.30 -8.80 9.60
N THR A 120 -7.41 -7.62 9.01
CA THR A 120 -7.52 -7.39 7.56
C THR A 120 -6.17 -7.12 6.87
N ALA A 121 -5.06 -7.19 7.61
CA ALA A 121 -3.69 -7.07 7.11
C ALA A 121 -2.87 -8.36 7.41
N GLY A 122 -1.57 -8.34 7.12
CA GLY A 122 -0.68 -9.48 7.32
C GLY A 122 -0.78 -10.54 6.23
N GLN A 123 -1.23 -10.16 5.02
CA GLN A 123 -1.38 -11.06 3.87
C GLN A 123 -0.15 -11.08 2.95
N LEU A 124 0.90 -10.31 3.26
CA LEU A 124 2.07 -10.17 2.38
C LEU A 124 2.64 -11.53 1.96
N GLN A 125 2.96 -12.41 2.93
CA GLN A 125 3.58 -13.70 2.60
C GLN A 125 2.64 -14.63 1.82
N ALA A 126 1.34 -14.61 2.11
CA ALA A 126 0.35 -15.38 1.36
C ALA A 126 0.22 -14.89 -0.09
N ASN A 127 0.23 -13.57 -0.30
CA ASN A 127 0.18 -12.98 -1.63
C ASN A 127 1.53 -13.11 -2.37
N MET A 128 2.68 -13.09 -1.68
CA MET A 128 3.98 -13.46 -2.25
C MET A 128 3.96 -14.91 -2.77
N ALA A 129 3.48 -15.85 -1.96
CA ALA A 129 3.36 -17.25 -2.37
C ALA A 129 2.44 -17.42 -3.59
N ALA A 130 1.29 -16.73 -3.61
CA ALA A 130 0.40 -16.72 -4.78
C ALA A 130 1.05 -16.10 -6.03
N ALA A 131 1.98 -15.14 -5.83
CA ALA A 131 2.80 -14.57 -6.90
C ALA A 131 4.00 -15.46 -7.28
N GLY A 132 4.21 -16.61 -6.63
CA GLY A 132 5.36 -17.49 -6.87
C GLY A 132 6.68 -16.98 -6.29
N ILE A 133 6.61 -16.11 -5.28
CA ILE A 133 7.78 -15.53 -4.60
C ILE A 133 7.91 -16.18 -3.22
N ASP A 134 9.03 -16.86 -2.98
CA ASP A 134 9.37 -17.42 -1.66
C ASP A 134 9.97 -16.31 -0.77
N PRO A 135 9.43 -16.02 0.42
CA PRO A 135 10.03 -15.09 1.36
C PRO A 135 11.51 -15.39 1.71
N LYS A 136 11.91 -16.66 1.66
CA LYS A 136 13.30 -17.08 1.88
C LYS A 136 14.24 -16.73 0.71
N ALA A 137 13.69 -16.43 -0.47
CA ALA A 137 14.46 -16.01 -1.63
C ALA A 137 14.74 -14.49 -1.63
N ILE A 138 14.16 -13.72 -0.72
CA ILE A 138 14.46 -12.29 -0.59
C ILE A 138 15.89 -12.10 -0.10
N ASP A 139 16.70 -11.39 -0.91
CA ASP A 139 18.10 -11.08 -0.61
C ASP A 139 18.24 -9.83 0.26
N ILE A 140 17.39 -8.83 0.02
CA ILE A 140 17.45 -7.52 0.70
C ILE A 140 16.03 -7.06 1.02
N VAL A 141 15.80 -6.60 2.25
CA VAL A 141 14.62 -5.82 2.60
C VAL A 141 15.05 -4.37 2.83
N VAL A 142 14.47 -3.44 2.08
CA VAL A 142 14.72 -1.99 2.23
C VAL A 142 13.51 -1.38 2.90
N ILE A 143 13.71 -0.74 4.05
CA ILE A 143 12.66 -0.08 4.83
C ILE A 143 12.70 1.42 4.57
N SER A 144 11.55 2.01 4.30
CA SER A 144 11.39 3.45 4.05
C SER A 144 11.42 4.28 5.32
N HIS A 145 10.76 3.80 6.37
CA HIS A 145 10.70 4.40 7.71
C HIS A 145 10.15 3.38 8.72
N LEU A 146 10.20 3.69 10.03
CA LEU A 146 9.94 2.71 11.07
C LEU A 146 8.49 2.75 11.64
N HIS A 147 7.48 3.14 10.87
CA HIS A 147 6.09 2.96 11.28
C HIS A 147 5.66 1.48 11.23
N PRO A 148 4.65 1.09 12.04
CA PRO A 148 4.28 -0.31 12.22
C PRO A 148 3.94 -1.07 10.94
N ASP A 149 3.26 -0.44 10.02
CA ASP A 149 2.82 -1.02 8.74
C ASP A 149 3.96 -1.18 7.72
N HIS A 150 5.13 -0.64 7.99
CA HIS A 150 6.33 -0.82 7.15
C HIS A 150 7.31 -1.85 7.73
N ILE A 151 7.35 -2.01 9.08
CA ILE A 151 8.35 -2.85 9.73
C ILE A 151 7.82 -4.09 10.42
N ASN A 152 6.54 -4.17 10.76
CA ASN A 152 6.03 -5.28 11.58
C ASN A 152 6.11 -6.63 10.88
N GLY A 153 5.99 -6.65 9.54
CA GLY A 153 6.14 -7.84 8.73
C GLY A 153 7.57 -8.42 8.69
N LEU A 154 8.56 -7.71 9.23
CA LEU A 154 9.91 -8.25 9.46
C LEU A 154 9.92 -9.36 10.51
N VAL A 155 8.91 -9.40 11.38
CA VAL A 155 8.76 -10.41 12.43
C VAL A 155 7.69 -11.41 12.00
N GLY A 156 8.09 -12.68 11.87
CA GLY A 156 7.20 -13.78 11.53
C GLY A 156 6.19 -14.12 12.63
N ALA A 157 5.21 -14.94 12.28
CA ALA A 157 4.19 -15.39 13.24
C ALA A 157 4.78 -16.25 14.38
N ASP A 158 5.94 -16.85 14.16
CA ASP A 158 6.75 -17.59 15.15
C ASP A 158 7.64 -16.68 16.00
N ALA A 159 7.49 -15.36 15.90
CA ALA A 159 8.32 -14.32 16.51
C ALA A 159 9.80 -14.32 16.03
N GLY A 160 10.14 -15.10 15.00
CA GLY A 160 11.45 -15.08 14.36
C GLY A 160 11.54 -14.04 13.23
N ILE A 161 12.67 -14.01 12.53
CA ILE A 161 12.88 -13.12 11.37
C ILE A 161 12.12 -13.68 10.16
N ALA A 162 11.18 -12.89 9.61
CA ALA A 162 10.31 -13.32 8.51
C ALA A 162 11.05 -13.56 7.18
N PHE A 163 12.17 -12.86 6.97
CA PHE A 163 13.03 -12.96 5.78
C PHE A 163 14.44 -13.41 6.20
N PRO A 164 14.66 -14.71 6.52
CA PRO A 164 15.83 -15.19 7.23
C PRO A 164 17.14 -15.03 6.44
N ASN A 165 17.07 -14.98 5.12
CA ASN A 165 18.25 -14.86 4.26
C ASN A 165 18.55 -13.42 3.85
N ALA A 166 17.64 -12.47 4.14
CA ALA A 166 17.78 -11.10 3.72
C ALA A 166 18.72 -10.27 4.62
N GLU A 167 19.48 -9.36 4.02
CA GLU A 167 19.98 -8.17 4.69
C GLU A 167 18.82 -7.18 4.84
N ILE A 168 18.67 -6.54 6.00
CA ILE A 168 17.63 -5.54 6.25
C ILE A 168 18.27 -4.16 6.27
N LYS A 169 17.88 -3.30 5.34
CA LYS A 169 18.42 -1.93 5.20
C LYS A 169 17.41 -0.92 5.72
N MET A 170 17.82 -0.09 6.68
CA MET A 170 16.97 0.91 7.33
C MET A 170 17.61 2.31 7.27
N PRO A 171 16.81 3.41 7.17
CA PRO A 171 17.38 4.76 7.13
C PRO A 171 18.01 5.10 8.48
N ALA A 172 19.28 5.54 8.44
CA ALA A 172 20.08 5.81 9.65
C ALA A 172 19.39 6.82 10.56
N GLN A 173 18.79 7.87 9.99
CA GLN A 173 18.13 8.96 10.71
C GLN A 173 16.85 8.48 11.42
N ASP A 174 16.07 7.58 10.79
CA ASP A 174 14.86 7.03 11.43
C ASP A 174 15.23 6.07 12.56
N VAL A 175 16.21 5.20 12.35
CA VAL A 175 16.72 4.33 13.41
C VAL A 175 17.23 5.18 14.58
N ALA A 176 17.99 6.24 14.32
CA ALA A 176 18.48 7.13 15.37
C ALA A 176 17.33 7.77 16.17
N TYR A 177 16.27 8.23 15.48
CA TYR A 177 15.11 8.85 16.14
C TYR A 177 14.37 7.86 17.05
N TRP A 178 13.98 6.69 16.50
CA TRP A 178 13.15 5.72 17.23
C TRP A 178 13.89 4.94 18.32
N MET A 179 15.22 4.87 18.25
CA MET A 179 16.05 4.20 19.26
C MET A 179 16.56 5.16 20.35
N ASP A 180 16.31 6.47 20.22
CA ASP A 180 16.72 7.47 21.22
C ASP A 180 15.79 7.47 22.44
N ASP A 181 16.35 7.25 23.64
CA ASP A 181 15.59 7.21 24.90
C ASP A 181 15.01 8.58 25.27
N GLY A 182 15.72 9.66 24.92
CA GLY A 182 15.25 11.01 25.13
C GLY A 182 14.02 11.34 24.30
N ASN A 183 14.00 10.96 23.02
CA ASN A 183 12.83 11.12 22.16
C ASN A 183 11.65 10.27 22.67
N MET A 184 11.89 9.02 23.05
CA MET A 184 10.86 8.15 23.60
C MET A 184 10.24 8.71 24.88
N SER A 185 11.07 9.23 25.81
CA SER A 185 10.60 9.78 27.09
C SER A 185 9.78 11.06 26.95
N ARG A 186 10.00 11.83 25.88
CA ARG A 186 9.25 13.04 25.55
C ARG A 186 8.01 12.79 24.71
N ALA A 187 7.86 11.56 24.18
CA ALA A 187 6.70 11.23 23.35
C ALA A 187 5.41 11.31 24.17
N PRO A 188 4.38 12.03 23.70
CA PRO A 188 3.09 12.05 24.36
C PRO A 188 2.50 10.63 24.43
N ALA A 189 1.76 10.36 25.49
CA ALA A 189 1.06 9.09 25.68
C ALA A 189 0.11 8.81 24.48
N GLY A 190 -0.06 7.55 24.14
CA GLY A 190 -0.86 7.09 23.01
C GLY A 190 0.00 6.72 21.80
N ARG A 191 -0.49 6.99 20.59
CA ARG A 191 0.07 6.47 19.33
C ARG A 191 1.57 6.64 19.19
N LEU A 192 2.12 7.84 19.45
CA LEU A 192 3.56 8.07 19.25
C LEU A 192 4.40 7.25 20.24
N ALA A 193 4.01 7.20 21.52
CA ALA A 193 4.69 6.34 22.51
C ALA A 193 4.59 4.85 22.12
N ASP A 194 3.46 4.42 21.58
CA ASP A 194 3.28 3.03 21.14
C ASP A 194 4.11 2.70 19.89
N TYR A 195 4.33 3.67 18.99
CA TYR A 195 5.23 3.52 17.84
C TYR A 195 6.69 3.35 18.28
N PHE A 196 7.15 4.10 19.29
CA PHE A 196 8.48 3.89 19.89
C PHE A 196 8.64 2.48 20.45
N LYS A 197 7.66 2.00 21.21
CA LYS A 197 7.67 0.62 21.77
C LYS A 197 7.68 -0.41 20.64
N ASN A 198 6.87 -0.20 19.61
CA ASN A 198 6.79 -1.10 18.46
C ASN A 198 8.10 -1.17 17.66
N ALA A 199 8.70 -0.02 17.34
CA ALA A 199 9.98 0.04 16.64
C ALA A 199 11.07 -0.71 17.41
N ARG A 200 11.14 -0.52 18.73
CA ARG A 200 12.10 -1.22 19.61
C ARG A 200 11.82 -2.71 19.70
N ARG A 201 10.55 -3.12 19.73
CA ARG A 201 10.16 -4.55 19.69
C ARG A 201 10.67 -5.21 18.41
N VAL A 202 10.44 -4.60 17.26
CA VAL A 202 10.90 -5.13 15.96
C VAL A 202 12.42 -5.16 15.90
N MET A 203 13.09 -4.06 16.28
CA MET A 203 14.55 -3.98 16.33
C MET A 203 15.16 -5.03 17.25
N GLY A 204 14.51 -5.37 18.36
CA GLY A 204 14.94 -6.44 19.27
C GLY A 204 15.04 -7.81 18.59
N VAL A 205 14.24 -8.05 17.56
CA VAL A 205 14.27 -9.30 16.78
C VAL A 205 15.27 -9.24 15.62
N VAL A 206 15.29 -8.11 14.87
CA VAL A 206 15.96 -8.07 13.56
C VAL A 206 17.34 -7.40 13.57
N SER A 207 17.77 -6.78 14.69
CA SER A 207 18.96 -5.92 14.74
C SER A 207 20.25 -6.59 14.23
N SER A 208 20.39 -7.91 14.38
CA SER A 208 21.55 -8.65 13.87
C SER A 208 21.65 -8.70 12.34
N LYS A 209 20.55 -8.38 11.63
CA LYS A 209 20.46 -8.34 10.16
C LYS A 209 20.41 -6.92 9.61
N VAL A 210 20.35 -5.89 10.48
CA VAL A 210 20.15 -4.51 10.08
C VAL A 210 21.45 -3.83 9.70
N THR A 211 21.48 -3.29 8.48
CA THR A 211 22.46 -2.30 8.01
C THR A 211 21.77 -0.96 7.81
N LYS A 212 22.35 0.12 8.34
CA LYS A 212 21.82 1.46 8.17
C LYS A 212 22.30 2.05 6.85
N TYR A 213 21.41 2.75 6.14
CA TYR A 213 21.78 3.48 4.93
C TYR A 213 21.61 4.99 5.10
N GLU A 214 22.35 5.75 4.28
CA GLU A 214 22.25 7.20 4.14
C GLU A 214 21.55 7.56 2.84
N TRP A 215 20.98 8.77 2.75
CA TRP A 215 20.35 9.29 1.55
C TRP A 215 21.36 9.59 0.44
N ASP A 216 20.84 9.77 -0.78
CA ASP A 216 21.57 10.08 -2.00
C ASP A 216 22.61 9.00 -2.36
N LYS A 217 22.32 7.75 -1.94
CA LYS A 217 23.14 6.58 -2.24
C LYS A 217 22.28 5.43 -2.76
N GLU A 218 22.89 4.59 -3.57
CA GLU A 218 22.32 3.31 -3.96
C GLU A 218 22.27 2.38 -2.73
N VAL A 219 21.06 1.95 -2.37
CA VAL A 219 20.82 1.09 -1.20
C VAL A 219 20.65 -0.38 -1.59
N ALA A 220 20.28 -0.63 -2.85
CA ALA A 220 20.24 -1.95 -3.48
C ALA A 220 20.41 -1.74 -4.98
N PRO A 221 20.75 -2.77 -5.79
CA PRO A 221 20.99 -2.61 -7.22
C PRO A 221 19.89 -1.85 -7.93
N GLY A 222 20.21 -0.69 -8.51
CA GLY A 222 19.29 0.20 -9.20
C GLY A 222 18.29 0.94 -8.31
N ILE A 223 18.42 0.89 -6.98
CA ILE A 223 17.53 1.55 -6.02
C ILE A 223 18.32 2.61 -5.24
N THR A 224 18.01 3.87 -5.47
CA THR A 224 18.63 5.01 -4.78
C THR A 224 17.65 5.62 -3.79
N ALA A 225 18.08 5.77 -2.54
CA ALA A 225 17.31 6.42 -1.48
C ALA A 225 17.48 7.94 -1.54
N PHE A 226 16.42 8.69 -1.26
CA PHE A 226 16.50 10.15 -1.07
C PHE A 226 15.58 10.63 0.04
N ALA A 227 15.97 11.73 0.70
CA ALA A 227 15.26 12.27 1.84
C ALA A 227 13.88 12.81 1.47
N THR A 228 12.84 12.32 2.16
CA THR A 228 11.48 12.87 2.09
C THR A 228 10.90 13.05 3.49
N VAL A 229 11.67 13.72 4.34
CA VAL A 229 11.40 13.90 5.78
C VAL A 229 10.13 14.71 6.06
N GLY A 230 9.57 14.50 7.25
CA GLY A 230 8.37 15.18 7.75
C GLY A 230 7.34 14.18 8.30
N HIS A 231 7.00 13.16 7.53
CA HIS A 231 6.17 12.05 8.01
C HIS A 231 6.87 11.35 9.19
N THR A 232 8.14 10.98 9.01
CA THR A 232 9.08 10.73 10.10
C THR A 232 10.38 11.51 9.85
N PRO A 233 11.25 11.68 10.87
CA PRO A 233 12.53 12.38 10.70
C PRO A 233 13.49 11.72 9.71
N GLY A 234 13.37 10.41 9.50
CA GLY A 234 14.19 9.66 8.57
C GLY A 234 13.42 9.11 7.37
N HIS A 235 12.19 9.58 7.14
CA HIS A 235 11.35 9.10 6.04
C HIS A 235 12.07 9.22 4.69
N THR A 236 12.01 8.13 3.93
CA THR A 236 12.77 7.95 2.70
C THR A 236 11.86 7.53 1.55
N SER A 237 12.05 8.14 0.41
CA SER A 237 11.53 7.68 -0.88
C SER A 237 12.66 7.09 -1.71
N PHE A 238 12.31 6.34 -2.77
CA PHE A 238 13.30 5.68 -3.61
C PHE A 238 13.08 6.00 -5.08
N VAL A 239 14.20 6.04 -5.81
CA VAL A 239 14.21 5.96 -7.27
C VAL A 239 14.61 4.53 -7.63
N ILE A 240 13.79 3.83 -8.40
CA ILE A 240 14.16 2.58 -9.05
C ILE A 240 14.48 2.90 -10.50
N ALA A 241 15.68 2.55 -10.95
CA ALA A 241 16.14 2.82 -12.31
C ALA A 241 16.80 1.58 -12.93
N SER A 242 16.40 1.26 -14.18
CA SER A 242 17.00 0.20 -14.98
C SER A 242 16.91 0.59 -16.46
N GLY A 243 18.06 0.66 -17.16
CA GLY A 243 18.11 1.16 -18.51
C GLY A 243 17.49 2.57 -18.62
N SER A 244 16.48 2.72 -19.48
CA SER A 244 15.71 3.96 -19.62
C SER A 244 14.48 4.03 -18.69
N GLY A 245 14.16 2.93 -17.99
CA GLY A 245 13.01 2.84 -17.09
C GLY A 245 13.29 3.53 -15.75
N ARG A 246 12.30 4.27 -15.23
CA ARG A 246 12.38 4.95 -13.94
C ARG A 246 11.04 4.92 -13.21
N LEU A 247 11.08 4.68 -11.90
CA LEU A 247 9.94 4.72 -10.99
C LEU A 247 10.32 5.47 -9.72
N LEU A 248 9.43 6.32 -9.24
CA LEU A 248 9.50 6.93 -7.91
C LEU A 248 8.65 6.11 -6.93
N VAL A 249 9.26 5.57 -5.88
CA VAL A 249 8.53 4.96 -4.76
C VAL A 249 8.39 6.03 -3.69
N GLN A 250 7.18 6.54 -3.48
CA GLN A 250 6.94 7.67 -2.59
C GLN A 250 6.88 7.29 -1.11
N SER A 251 6.68 5.99 -0.80
CA SER A 251 6.37 5.51 0.56
C SER A 251 5.18 6.28 1.15
N ASP A 252 5.37 7.07 2.21
CA ASP A 252 4.33 7.82 2.92
C ASP A 252 4.41 9.34 2.75
N VAL A 253 5.03 9.84 1.67
CA VAL A 253 4.89 11.25 1.29
C VAL A 253 3.41 11.65 1.21
N THR A 254 2.59 10.70 0.78
CA THR A 254 1.13 10.84 0.75
C THR A 254 0.48 9.55 1.23
N ASN A 255 -0.35 9.64 2.26
CA ASN A 255 -1.18 8.52 2.67
C ASN A 255 -2.24 8.23 1.57
N HIS A 256 -3.41 8.83 1.59
CA HIS A 256 -4.46 8.55 0.62
C HIS A 256 -4.59 9.65 -0.44
N PRO A 257 -4.55 9.33 -1.76
CA PRO A 257 -4.50 10.35 -2.82
C PRO A 257 -5.74 11.24 -2.88
N ALA A 258 -6.94 10.73 -2.55
CA ALA A 258 -8.17 11.53 -2.53
C ALA A 258 -8.10 12.69 -1.53
N LEU A 259 -7.34 12.55 -0.45
CA LEU A 259 -7.17 13.57 0.58
C LEU A 259 -5.91 14.42 0.32
N PHE A 260 -4.73 13.78 0.22
CA PHE A 260 -3.46 14.50 0.34
C PHE A 260 -2.78 14.82 -1.00
N VAL A 261 -3.15 14.17 -2.11
CA VAL A 261 -2.70 14.60 -3.45
C VAL A 261 -3.51 15.80 -3.90
N ARG A 262 -4.84 15.73 -3.72
CA ARG A 262 -5.74 16.85 -4.05
C ARG A 262 -5.61 18.03 -3.12
N ASN A 263 -5.24 17.79 -1.86
CA ASN A 263 -5.04 18.83 -0.85
C ASN A 263 -3.63 18.72 -0.27
N PRO A 264 -2.57 19.06 -1.04
CA PRO A 264 -1.19 18.83 -0.62
C PRO A 264 -0.76 19.67 0.58
N GLY A 265 -1.56 20.66 0.98
CA GLY A 265 -1.41 21.44 2.20
C GLY A 265 -2.03 20.83 3.46
N TRP A 266 -2.66 19.65 3.36
CA TRP A 266 -3.17 18.95 4.52
C TRP A 266 -2.10 18.09 5.19
N SER A 267 -2.19 17.95 6.52
CA SER A 267 -1.29 17.14 7.34
C SER A 267 -2.05 15.97 7.93
N ALA A 268 -1.49 14.78 7.80
CA ALA A 268 -2.04 13.58 8.41
C ALA A 268 -1.66 13.52 9.90
N VAL A 269 -2.53 12.93 10.71
CA VAL A 269 -2.29 12.71 12.15
C VAL A 269 -1.06 11.83 12.43
N PHE A 270 -0.52 11.18 11.40
CA PHE A 270 0.69 10.35 11.44
C PHE A 270 1.98 11.13 11.18
N ASP A 271 1.88 12.36 10.62
CA ASP A 271 3.04 13.19 10.33
C ASP A 271 3.65 13.72 11.65
N ILE A 272 4.91 13.40 11.92
CA ILE A 272 5.64 13.86 13.12
C ILE A 272 5.91 15.37 13.01
N ASP A 273 6.27 15.84 11.81
CA ASP A 273 6.42 17.26 11.46
C ASP A 273 5.50 17.58 10.29
N GLY A 274 4.27 17.99 10.60
CA GLY A 274 3.23 18.27 9.60
C GLY A 274 3.64 19.36 8.59
N PRO A 275 4.15 20.54 9.00
CA PRO A 275 4.67 21.57 8.09
C PRO A 275 5.75 21.03 7.15
N LYS A 276 6.68 20.24 7.66
CA LYS A 276 7.75 19.63 6.86
C LYS A 276 7.22 18.58 5.89
N ALA A 277 6.27 17.74 6.31
CA ALA A 277 5.61 16.77 5.45
C ALA A 277 4.88 17.45 4.28
N ILE A 278 4.22 18.58 4.52
CA ILE A 278 3.56 19.39 3.48
C ILE A 278 4.58 19.93 2.48
N GLU A 279 5.68 20.52 2.95
CA GLU A 279 6.77 21.03 2.10
C GLU A 279 7.35 19.90 1.23
N THR A 280 7.68 18.78 1.85
CA THR A 280 8.24 17.59 1.20
C THR A 280 7.28 17.04 0.14
N ARG A 281 5.98 16.92 0.45
CA ARG A 281 4.96 16.45 -0.48
C ARG A 281 4.87 17.32 -1.72
N ARG A 282 4.86 18.65 -1.56
CA ARG A 282 4.84 19.56 -2.71
C ARG A 282 6.08 19.41 -3.59
N LYS A 283 7.27 19.36 -2.98
CA LYS A 283 8.52 19.15 -3.71
C LYS A 283 8.54 17.83 -4.47
N PHE A 284 8.07 16.75 -3.83
CA PHE A 284 7.98 15.43 -4.45
C PHE A 284 7.08 15.44 -5.68
N TYR A 285 5.85 15.99 -5.55
CA TYR A 285 4.92 16.01 -6.68
C TYR A 285 5.32 17.01 -7.77
N ASP A 286 5.93 18.14 -7.44
CA ASP A 286 6.48 19.06 -8.44
C ASP A 286 7.58 18.38 -9.27
N MET A 287 8.48 17.64 -8.62
CA MET A 287 9.48 16.81 -9.30
C MET A 287 8.82 15.73 -10.17
N ALA A 288 7.91 14.97 -9.62
CA ALA A 288 7.24 13.88 -10.33
C ALA A 288 6.48 14.36 -11.58
N VAL A 289 5.83 15.53 -11.49
CA VAL A 289 5.13 16.17 -12.63
C VAL A 289 6.15 16.65 -13.69
N ALA A 290 7.22 17.35 -13.27
CA ALA A 290 8.23 17.88 -14.18
C ALA A 290 8.92 16.76 -14.99
N GLU A 291 9.18 15.64 -14.34
CA GLU A 291 9.85 14.48 -14.93
C GLU A 291 8.86 13.48 -15.60
N LYS A 292 7.55 13.71 -15.49
CA LYS A 292 6.51 12.77 -15.90
C LYS A 292 6.73 11.36 -15.34
N SER A 293 7.23 11.28 -14.12
CA SER A 293 7.62 10.02 -13.50
C SER A 293 6.41 9.14 -13.19
N LEU A 294 6.56 7.83 -13.36
CA LEU A 294 5.67 6.86 -12.75
C LEU A 294 5.92 6.86 -11.24
N ILE A 295 4.84 6.79 -10.45
CA ILE A 295 4.88 6.81 -8.99
C ILE A 295 4.24 5.53 -8.47
N ALA A 296 4.89 4.86 -7.52
CA ALA A 296 4.31 3.85 -6.68
C ALA A 296 4.07 4.41 -5.27
N GLY A 297 2.85 4.22 -4.73
CA GLY A 297 2.48 4.69 -3.40
C GLY A 297 2.11 3.54 -2.48
N PHE A 298 2.65 3.50 -1.26
CA PHE A 298 2.38 2.42 -0.32
C PHE A 298 0.89 2.35 0.07
N HIS A 299 0.23 3.50 0.20
CA HIS A 299 -1.19 3.62 0.54
C HIS A 299 -2.11 3.99 -0.64
N TYR A 300 -1.60 3.97 -1.85
CA TYR A 300 -2.45 4.23 -3.02
C TYR A 300 -3.41 3.05 -3.26
N PRO A 301 -4.61 3.31 -3.81
CA PRO A 301 -5.47 2.24 -4.27
C PRO A 301 -4.73 1.29 -5.21
N PHE A 302 -4.88 -0.02 -4.99
CA PHE A 302 -4.23 -1.04 -5.80
C PHE A 302 -4.57 -0.90 -7.30
N PRO A 303 -3.62 -1.06 -8.24
CA PRO A 303 -2.26 -1.57 -8.09
C PRO A 303 -1.21 -0.55 -7.63
N SER A 304 -1.61 0.57 -7.06
CA SER A 304 -0.76 1.55 -6.37
C SER A 304 0.17 2.35 -7.26
N LEU A 305 -0.11 2.40 -8.55
CA LEU A 305 0.71 3.03 -9.59
C LEU A 305 -0.05 4.14 -10.31
N GLY A 306 0.64 5.22 -10.61
CA GLY A 306 0.07 6.32 -11.39
C GLY A 306 1.08 7.42 -11.69
N HIS A 307 0.63 8.38 -12.48
CA HIS A 307 1.35 9.64 -12.72
C HIS A 307 0.68 10.77 -11.95
N ALA A 308 1.42 11.78 -11.60
CA ALA A 308 0.86 13.01 -11.07
C ALA A 308 0.71 14.05 -12.17
N GLU A 309 -0.40 14.78 -12.13
CA GLU A 309 -0.64 15.96 -12.96
C GLU A 309 -0.87 17.18 -12.07
N LYS A 310 -0.48 18.35 -12.54
CA LYS A 310 -0.81 19.62 -11.88
C LYS A 310 -2.30 19.90 -12.04
N ASP A 311 -2.97 20.30 -10.95
CA ASP A 311 -4.37 20.71 -10.92
C ASP A 311 -4.50 22.00 -10.10
N GLY A 312 -4.29 23.14 -10.75
CA GLY A 312 -4.16 24.44 -10.09
C GLY A 312 -2.98 24.45 -9.11
N THR A 313 -3.26 24.70 -7.83
CA THR A 313 -2.28 24.64 -6.74
C THR A 313 -2.14 23.26 -6.11
N SER A 314 -2.88 22.28 -6.63
CA SER A 314 -2.97 20.89 -6.18
C SER A 314 -2.40 19.94 -7.24
N TYR A 315 -2.60 18.65 -7.00
CA TYR A 315 -2.24 17.60 -7.96
C TYR A 315 -3.38 16.60 -8.12
N ARG A 316 -3.37 15.88 -9.21
CA ARG A 316 -4.25 14.75 -9.46
C ARG A 316 -3.40 13.51 -9.73
N LEU A 317 -3.74 12.41 -9.07
CA LEU A 317 -3.19 11.10 -9.41
C LEU A 317 -3.95 10.55 -10.61
N VAL A 318 -3.24 10.19 -11.68
CA VAL A 318 -3.74 9.50 -12.85
C VAL A 318 -3.27 8.05 -12.77
N PRO A 319 -4.14 7.10 -12.39
CA PRO A 319 -3.75 5.70 -12.32
C PRO A 319 -3.30 5.15 -13.67
N ILE A 320 -2.39 4.19 -13.67
CA ILE A 320 -2.04 3.48 -14.90
C ILE A 320 -3.23 2.66 -15.42
N ALA A 321 -3.24 2.43 -16.74
CA ALA A 321 -4.14 1.43 -17.31
C ALA A 321 -3.71 0.02 -16.86
N TRP A 322 -4.68 -0.84 -16.55
CA TRP A 322 -4.39 -2.24 -16.30
C TRP A 322 -3.83 -2.92 -17.55
N ASN A 323 -2.70 -3.61 -17.40
CA ASN A 323 -2.08 -4.37 -18.47
C ASN A 323 -2.06 -5.87 -18.08
N PRO A 324 -2.69 -6.75 -18.87
CA PRO A 324 -2.68 -8.20 -18.60
C PRO A 324 -1.36 -8.88 -18.94
N SER A 325 -0.45 -8.19 -19.63
CA SER A 325 0.85 -8.72 -20.09
C SER A 325 2.00 -8.01 -19.35
N ILE A 326 3.13 -8.72 -19.20
CA ILE A 326 4.36 -8.18 -18.61
C ILE A 326 5.39 -7.91 -19.71
#